data_ba17dc0d4c0f5edb40e6e26283bb0f40
#
_entry.id   ba17dc0d4c0f5edb40e6e26283bb0f40
#
_cell.length_a   1.000
_cell.length_b   1.000
_cell.length_c   1.000
_cell.angle_alpha   90.00
_cell.angle_beta   90.00
_cell.angle_gamma   90.00
#
_symmetry.space_group_name_H-M   'P 1'
#
loop_
_entity.id
_entity.type
_entity.pdbx_description
1 polymer ?
#
loop_
_entity_poly.entity_id
_entity_poly.type
_entity_poly.pdbx_seq_one_letter_code
_entity_poly.pdbx_strand_id
1 'polypeptide(L)'
;FSEAEKLADEQYYQFFHWMLFGDGDEDTAIESLFKSAEAGNSEAQNLLGGCYAERPDLIKREQADIDSAVIWWLRAAEQDEWMAQRDLAYYYADIQDWKQAEFWLKRAKKNGYKDKELHKRIRGNL
;
A
#
# COMPACT_ATOMS: atom_id res chain seq x y z
N PHE A 1 8.17 6.78 -20.58
CA PHE A 1 7.04 6.97 -19.66
C PHE A 1 5.91 7.73 -20.35
N SER A 2 4.68 7.29 -20.16
CA SER A 2 3.50 7.98 -20.66
C SER A 2 3.26 9.29 -19.90
N GLU A 3 2.43 10.17 -20.49
CA GLU A 3 2.01 11.40 -19.79
C GLU A 3 1.21 11.08 -18.52
N ALA A 4 0.40 10.02 -18.55
CA ALA A 4 -0.37 9.58 -17.38
C ALA A 4 0.56 9.12 -16.25
N GLU A 5 1.61 8.37 -16.57
CA GLU A 5 2.58 7.92 -15.57
C GLU A 5 3.35 9.10 -14.95
N LYS A 6 3.76 10.05 -15.78
CA LYS A 6 4.42 11.27 -15.29
C LYS A 6 3.53 12.07 -14.37
N LEU A 7 2.26 12.22 -14.75
CA LEU A 7 1.30 12.95 -13.92
C LEU A 7 1.06 12.25 -12.59
N ALA A 8 0.95 10.91 -12.61
CA ALA A 8 0.79 10.12 -11.39
C ALA A 8 1.96 10.33 -10.45
N ASP A 9 3.19 10.32 -10.97
CA ASP A 9 4.39 10.51 -10.17
C ASP A 9 4.48 11.94 -9.60
N GLU A 10 4.11 12.96 -10.38
CA GLU A 10 4.06 14.34 -9.92
C GLU A 10 3.05 14.51 -8.77
N GLN A 11 1.87 13.89 -8.90
CA GLN A 11 0.82 13.95 -7.89
C GLN A 11 1.28 13.26 -6.58
N TYR A 12 1.92 12.11 -6.70
CA TYR A 12 2.48 11.42 -5.53
C TYR A 12 3.55 12.27 -4.85
N TYR A 13 4.41 12.89 -5.63
CA TYR A 13 5.48 13.75 -5.11
C TYR A 13 4.91 14.95 -4.35
N GLN A 14 3.84 15.56 -4.84
CA GLN A 14 3.16 16.67 -4.16
C GLN A 14 2.62 16.24 -2.80
N PHE A 15 1.98 15.08 -2.74
CA PHE A 15 1.49 14.54 -1.48
C PHE A 15 2.64 14.26 -0.51
N PHE A 16 3.68 13.60 -0.99
CA PHE A 16 4.84 13.22 -0.18
C PHE A 16 5.55 14.46 0.38
N HIS A 17 5.69 15.49 -0.44
CA HIS A 17 6.28 16.76 -0.02
C HIS A 17 5.46 17.41 1.10
N TRP A 18 4.15 17.44 0.96
CA TRP A 18 3.28 17.96 2.00
C TRP A 18 3.41 17.14 3.29
N MET A 19 3.46 15.83 3.18
CA MET A 19 3.57 14.95 4.35
C MET A 19 4.87 15.21 5.12
N LEU A 20 5.98 15.44 4.41
CA LEU A 20 7.28 15.67 5.04
C LEU A 20 7.45 17.08 5.60
N PHE A 21 6.96 18.08 4.91
CA PHE A 21 7.25 19.48 5.20
C PHE A 21 6.06 20.29 5.70
N GLY A 22 4.87 19.75 5.59
CA GLY A 22 3.66 20.42 6.02
C GLY A 22 3.28 21.63 5.18
N ASP A 23 3.89 21.78 4.00
CA ASP A 23 3.64 22.93 3.13
C ASP A 23 2.37 22.75 2.31
N GLY A 24 1.55 23.78 2.27
CA GLY A 24 0.40 23.82 1.42
C GLY A 24 -0.87 23.32 2.10
N ASP A 25 -1.89 23.08 1.28
CA ASP A 25 -3.21 22.71 1.71
C ASP A 25 -3.37 21.20 1.86
N GLU A 26 -3.83 20.76 3.03
CA GLU A 26 -4.06 19.34 3.32
C GLU A 26 -5.03 18.70 2.34
N ASP A 27 -6.13 19.38 2.03
CA ASP A 27 -7.14 18.85 1.10
C ASP A 27 -6.57 18.62 -0.29
N THR A 28 -5.76 19.56 -0.77
CA THR A 28 -5.10 19.44 -2.06
C THR A 28 -4.10 18.27 -2.06
N ALA A 29 -3.36 18.10 -0.97
CA ALA A 29 -2.41 17.01 -0.83
C ALA A 29 -3.10 15.63 -0.85
N ILE A 30 -4.20 15.51 -0.11
CA ILE A 30 -4.99 14.27 -0.08
C ILE A 30 -5.57 13.97 -1.46
N GLU A 31 -6.12 15.00 -2.14
CA GLU A 31 -6.62 14.86 -3.50
C GLU A 31 -5.51 14.36 -4.44
N SER A 32 -4.30 14.91 -4.30
CA SER A 32 -3.15 14.47 -5.10
C SER A 32 -2.81 13.01 -4.86
N LEU A 33 -2.90 12.54 -3.61
CA LEU A 33 -2.68 11.11 -3.29
C LEU A 33 -3.68 10.23 -4.03
N PHE A 34 -4.97 10.56 -3.95
CA PHE A 34 -6.01 9.78 -4.64
C PHE A 34 -5.80 9.78 -6.16
N LYS A 35 -5.52 10.94 -6.75
CA LYS A 35 -5.28 11.05 -8.19
C LYS A 35 -4.09 10.21 -8.62
N SER A 36 -3.00 10.24 -7.86
CA SER A 36 -1.82 9.45 -8.15
C SER A 36 -2.11 7.95 -8.09
N ALA A 37 -2.80 7.50 -7.05
CA ALA A 37 -3.17 6.09 -6.88
C ALA A 37 -4.09 5.62 -8.01
N GLU A 38 -5.11 6.41 -8.36
CA GLU A 38 -6.03 6.10 -9.45
C GLU A 38 -5.33 6.05 -10.80
N ALA A 39 -4.31 6.89 -10.98
CA ALA A 39 -3.52 6.94 -12.22
C ALA A 39 -2.47 5.82 -12.32
N GLY A 40 -2.33 4.98 -11.29
CA GLY A 40 -1.50 3.79 -11.34
C GLY A 40 -0.18 3.83 -10.57
N ASN A 41 0.14 4.91 -9.87
CA ASN A 41 1.38 4.96 -9.09
C ASN A 41 1.31 3.97 -7.93
N SER A 42 2.22 2.99 -7.92
CA SER A 42 2.17 1.89 -6.95
C SER A 42 2.47 2.33 -5.52
N GLU A 43 3.35 3.30 -5.34
CA GLU A 43 3.67 3.83 -4.00
C GLU A 43 2.46 4.57 -3.41
N ALA A 44 1.76 5.35 -4.23
CA ALA A 44 0.54 6.03 -3.82
C ALA A 44 -0.55 5.02 -3.47
N GLN A 45 -0.70 3.96 -4.25
CA GLN A 45 -1.67 2.89 -3.99
C GLN A 45 -1.37 2.19 -2.66
N ASN A 46 -0.11 1.85 -2.41
CA ASN A 46 0.29 1.25 -1.13
C ASN A 46 0.00 2.18 0.04
N LEU A 47 0.37 3.44 -0.09
CA LEU A 47 0.15 4.43 0.95
C LEU A 47 -1.34 4.63 1.23
N LEU A 48 -2.14 4.72 0.17
CA LEU A 48 -3.60 4.85 0.29
C LEU A 48 -4.21 3.63 0.99
N GLY A 49 -3.76 2.44 0.65
CA GLY A 49 -4.15 1.21 1.35
C GLY A 49 -3.85 1.29 2.84
N GLY A 50 -2.67 1.75 3.21
CA GLY A 50 -2.29 1.96 4.61
C GLY A 50 -3.17 2.96 5.32
N CYS A 51 -3.56 4.04 4.63
CA CYS A 51 -4.48 5.03 5.21
C CYS A 51 -5.85 4.41 5.50
N TYR A 52 -6.40 3.62 4.58
CA TYR A 52 -7.67 2.94 4.80
C TYR A 52 -7.59 1.97 5.98
N ALA A 53 -6.48 1.25 6.13
CA ALA A 53 -6.34 0.23 7.17
C ALA A 53 -6.06 0.82 8.55
N GLU A 54 -5.19 1.85 8.64
CA GLU A 54 -4.62 2.27 9.92
C GLU A 54 -4.78 3.75 10.22
N ARG A 55 -4.90 4.60 9.20
CA ARG A 55 -4.99 6.04 9.35
C ARG A 55 -6.14 6.63 8.54
N PRO A 56 -7.39 6.17 8.82
CA PRO A 56 -8.55 6.70 8.09
C PRO A 56 -8.71 8.21 8.28
N ASP A 57 -8.24 8.75 9.40
CA ASP A 57 -8.25 10.19 9.68
C ASP A 57 -7.51 11.00 8.61
N LEU A 58 -6.40 10.49 8.07
CA LEU A 58 -5.63 11.19 7.04
C LEU A 58 -6.42 11.38 5.74
N ILE A 59 -7.36 10.50 5.46
CA ILE A 59 -8.20 10.57 4.26
C ILE A 59 -9.65 10.94 4.60
N LYS A 60 -9.84 11.57 5.75
CA LYS A 60 -11.13 12.10 6.23
C LYS A 60 -12.22 11.05 6.37
N ARG A 61 -11.84 9.88 6.85
CA ARG A 61 -12.77 8.79 7.17
C ARG A 61 -12.75 8.55 8.68
N GLU A 62 -13.90 8.19 9.22
CA GLU A 62 -14.06 7.97 10.66
C GLU A 62 -13.59 6.60 11.11
N GLN A 63 -13.65 5.60 10.23
CA GLN A 63 -13.33 4.23 10.58
C GLN A 63 -12.42 3.60 9.53
N ALA A 64 -11.61 2.65 10.01
CA ALA A 64 -10.79 1.84 9.13
C ALA A 64 -11.67 0.99 8.19
N ASP A 65 -11.17 0.79 6.98
CA ASP A 65 -11.85 0.02 5.95
C ASP A 65 -10.84 -0.94 5.32
N ILE A 66 -10.76 -2.14 5.91
CA ILE A 66 -9.76 -3.11 5.48
C ILE A 66 -10.04 -3.65 4.06
N ASP A 67 -11.30 -3.74 3.67
CA ASP A 67 -11.64 -4.20 2.32
C ASP A 67 -11.10 -3.26 1.25
N SER A 68 -11.27 -1.95 1.45
CA SER A 68 -10.69 -0.95 0.56
C SER A 68 -9.16 -0.98 0.59
N ALA A 69 -8.57 -1.15 1.76
CA ALA A 69 -7.11 -1.27 1.90
C ALA A 69 -6.57 -2.42 1.07
N VAL A 70 -7.21 -3.59 1.14
CA VAL A 70 -6.78 -4.78 0.40
C VAL A 70 -6.84 -4.54 -1.11
N ILE A 71 -7.88 -3.87 -1.59
CA ILE A 71 -8.00 -3.55 -3.02
C ILE A 71 -6.81 -2.71 -3.49
N TRP A 72 -6.46 -1.67 -2.74
CA TRP A 72 -5.33 -0.82 -3.10
C TRP A 72 -3.99 -1.54 -2.98
N TRP A 73 -3.80 -2.34 -1.93
CA TRP A 73 -2.58 -3.13 -1.77
C TRP A 73 -2.42 -4.14 -2.90
N LEU A 74 -3.51 -4.78 -3.35
CA LEU A 74 -3.45 -5.72 -4.47
C LEU A 74 -2.99 -5.04 -5.75
N ARG A 75 -3.52 -3.85 -6.05
CA ARG A 75 -3.11 -3.08 -7.21
C ARG A 75 -1.62 -2.74 -7.17
N ALA A 76 -1.13 -2.28 -6.03
CA ALA A 76 0.28 -1.95 -5.86
C ALA A 76 1.17 -3.20 -5.92
N ALA A 77 0.75 -4.27 -5.24
CA ALA A 77 1.51 -5.51 -5.16
C ALA A 77 1.70 -6.17 -6.53
N GLU A 78 0.69 -6.07 -7.40
CA GLU A 78 0.78 -6.59 -8.77
C GLU A 78 1.79 -5.84 -9.62
N GLN A 79 2.16 -4.63 -9.23
CA GLN A 79 3.21 -3.82 -9.86
C GLN A 79 4.58 -4.01 -9.19
N ASP A 80 4.73 -5.07 -8.40
CA ASP A 80 5.96 -5.40 -7.66
C ASP A 80 6.33 -4.40 -6.56
N GLU A 81 5.35 -3.68 -6.02
CA GLU A 81 5.57 -2.84 -4.83
C GLU A 81 5.70 -3.74 -3.60
N TRP A 82 6.93 -3.88 -3.09
CA TRP A 82 7.24 -4.85 -2.03
C TRP A 82 6.53 -4.54 -0.71
N MET A 83 6.32 -3.27 -0.39
CA MET A 83 5.62 -2.89 0.85
C MET A 83 4.16 -3.36 0.82
N ALA A 84 3.51 -3.25 -0.32
CA ALA A 84 2.15 -3.77 -0.49
C ALA A 84 2.12 -5.29 -0.40
N GLN A 85 3.10 -5.96 -0.97
CA GLN A 85 3.23 -7.42 -0.89
C GLN A 85 3.41 -7.87 0.56
N ARG A 86 4.25 -7.17 1.32
CA ARG A 86 4.42 -7.40 2.76
C ARG A 86 3.11 -7.21 3.51
N ASP A 87 2.42 -6.11 3.26
CA ASP A 87 1.16 -5.80 3.95
C ASP A 87 0.10 -6.86 3.66
N LEU A 88 0.03 -7.34 2.41
CA LEU A 88 -0.86 -8.45 2.05
C LEU A 88 -0.48 -9.75 2.74
N ALA A 89 0.82 -10.05 2.86
CA ALA A 89 1.26 -11.25 3.56
C ALA A 89 0.80 -11.25 5.03
N TYR A 90 0.93 -10.11 5.70
CA TYR A 90 0.44 -9.96 7.07
C TYR A 90 -1.09 -10.05 7.15
N TYR A 91 -1.78 -9.37 6.25
CA TYR A 91 -3.24 -9.41 6.22
C TYR A 91 -3.75 -10.84 6.07
N TYR A 92 -3.23 -11.57 5.10
CA TYR A 92 -3.67 -12.95 4.86
C TYR A 92 -3.28 -13.89 6.00
N ALA A 93 -2.13 -13.69 6.63
CA ALA A 93 -1.75 -14.44 7.83
C ALA A 93 -2.73 -14.17 8.98
N ASP A 94 -3.13 -12.92 9.17
CA ASP A 94 -4.05 -12.54 10.23
C ASP A 94 -5.44 -13.15 10.06
N ILE A 95 -5.90 -13.32 8.84
CA ILE A 95 -7.17 -14.02 8.56
C ILE A 95 -6.99 -15.52 8.35
N GLN A 96 -5.78 -16.02 8.56
CA GLN A 96 -5.44 -17.45 8.47
C GLN A 96 -5.58 -18.04 7.06
N ASP A 97 -5.47 -17.21 6.05
CA ASP A 97 -5.32 -17.68 4.67
C ASP A 97 -3.83 -17.89 4.38
N TRP A 98 -3.31 -19.00 4.86
CA TRP A 98 -1.88 -19.27 4.87
C TRP A 98 -1.28 -19.43 3.47
N LYS A 99 -2.06 -19.92 2.52
CA LYS A 99 -1.60 -20.05 1.14
C LYS A 99 -1.37 -18.70 0.48
N GLN A 100 -2.30 -17.77 0.67
CA GLN A 100 -2.14 -16.41 0.16
C GLN A 100 -1.03 -15.67 0.90
N ALA A 101 -0.93 -15.87 2.21
CA ALA A 101 0.16 -15.29 2.99
C ALA A 101 1.52 -15.75 2.47
N GLU A 102 1.67 -17.04 2.18
CA GLU A 102 2.91 -17.57 1.61
C GLU A 102 3.21 -16.99 0.24
N PHE A 103 2.20 -16.90 -0.61
CA PHE A 103 2.34 -16.35 -1.96
C PHE A 103 2.92 -14.94 -1.93
N TRP A 104 2.32 -14.06 -1.11
CA TRP A 104 2.76 -12.67 -1.05
C TRP A 104 4.09 -12.50 -0.33
N LEU A 105 4.34 -13.30 0.70
CA LEU A 105 5.65 -13.24 1.38
C LEU A 105 6.78 -13.67 0.44
N LYS A 106 6.57 -14.68 -0.38
CA LYS A 106 7.57 -15.10 -1.38
C LYS A 106 7.86 -13.98 -2.38
N ARG A 107 6.83 -13.30 -2.84
CA ARG A 107 7.01 -12.16 -3.77
C ARG A 107 7.74 -10.99 -3.10
N ALA A 108 7.38 -10.65 -1.87
CA ALA A 108 8.07 -9.61 -1.13
C ALA A 108 9.54 -9.97 -0.90
N LYS A 109 9.82 -11.23 -0.57
CA LYS A 109 11.18 -11.73 -0.39
C LYS A 109 12.00 -11.61 -1.67
N LYS A 110 11.42 -11.91 -2.81
CA LYS A 110 12.06 -11.78 -4.13
C LYS A 110 12.46 -10.32 -4.39
N ASN A 111 11.69 -9.37 -3.83
CA ASN A 111 11.97 -7.94 -3.93
C ASN A 111 12.80 -7.40 -2.76
N GLY A 112 13.41 -8.28 -1.98
CA GLY A 112 14.37 -7.92 -0.93
C GLY A 112 13.84 -7.90 0.50
N TYR A 113 12.54 -8.11 0.71
CA TYR A 113 11.97 -8.12 2.05
C TYR A 113 12.14 -9.48 2.71
N LYS A 114 12.74 -9.51 3.91
CA LYS A 114 12.94 -10.74 4.67
C LYS A 114 12.26 -10.62 6.03
N ASP A 115 11.45 -11.61 6.36
CA ASP A 115 10.75 -11.65 7.64
C ASP A 115 10.72 -13.10 8.15
N LYS A 116 11.71 -13.44 8.96
CA LYS A 116 11.87 -14.80 9.49
C LYS A 116 10.71 -15.22 10.39
N GLU A 117 10.20 -14.29 11.19
CA GLU A 117 9.10 -14.57 12.12
C GLU A 117 7.81 -14.87 11.37
N LEU A 118 7.48 -14.04 10.39
CA LEU A 118 6.30 -14.28 9.56
C LEU A 118 6.44 -15.57 8.77
N HIS A 119 7.62 -15.83 8.22
CA HIS A 119 7.91 -17.09 7.50
C HIS A 119 7.64 -18.31 8.37
N LYS A 120 8.15 -18.32 9.62
CA LYS A 120 7.91 -19.41 10.57
C LYS A 120 6.42 -19.58 10.88
N ARG A 121 5.73 -18.49 11.12
CA ARG A 121 4.31 -18.50 11.42
C ARG A 121 3.51 -19.13 10.28
N ILE A 122 3.79 -18.74 9.06
CA ILE A 122 3.12 -19.27 7.87
C ILE A 122 3.45 -20.75 7.70
N ARG A 123 4.74 -21.11 7.75
CA ARG A 123 5.18 -22.51 7.56
C ARG A 123 4.59 -23.46 8.59
N GLY A 124 4.46 -23.01 9.83
CA GLY A 124 3.89 -23.79 10.91
C GLY A 124 2.38 -24.06 10.76
N ASN A 125 1.72 -23.41 9.82
CA ASN A 125 0.27 -23.53 9.59
C ASN A 125 -0.09 -24.04 8.18
N LEU A 126 0.89 -24.36 7.38
CA LEU A 126 0.65 -24.93 6.05
C LEU A 126 0.39 -26.42 6.09
#